data_50d1318dbfc8951358617a1e411373a5
#
_entry.id   50d1318dbfc8951358617a1e411373a5
#
_cell.length_a   1.000
_cell.length_b   1.000
_cell.length_c   1.000
_cell.angle_alpha   90.00
_cell.angle_beta   90.00
_cell.angle_gamma   90.00
#
_symmetry.space_group_name_H-M   'P 1'
#
loop_
_entity.id
_entity.type
_entity.pdbx_description
1 polymer ?
#
loop_
_entity_poly.entity_id
_entity_poly.type
_entity_poly.pdbx_seq_one_letter_code
_entity_poly.pdbx_strand_id
1 'polypeptide(L)'
;EPGMSPLEIWCNEAQERYVLAVAAEDLDTFDALCARERCPYAVVGEATQAHHLAVRDGHFESQPVDLPMSVLFGKPPKMTREFQRQANELPGVMLDNLDLREAMDRVLRLPTVASKSFPITNGDRSITGQVARDQMVGPWQVPVADVAVTTACFDTHAGEAMAMGERPPVALIDPAASARLAVAEAITNLAAAPIDKLSDIKLSANWMSAADHPGENQALYDAVHAVGMELCPQLGIAVPVGKDSMSMRTAWQEENAKGDVEEKSVTSPLSLVITGFAPVSDAMRTLTPQINLEQDESDLILIDLGDGQNRLGGSALAQVYGQVGDEAPDLDDPEDLKAFFAVIQGLNAEGKLLAYHDRSDGGLLVTLLEMAFAAHAGLEIKLDWLVDEPVEAFNALFAEELGAVIQVSREHTEEVLAQFAAAGLETCGVIARPRYDDQVRVTLFEEPLLETTRLRAQRTWAETSYRLQALRDNPECAKSEFDGLLDDRDPGLFAPPTFDVDEDLAAP
;
A
#
# COMPACT_ATOMS: atom_id res chain seq x y z
N GLU A 1 -33.87 13.64 -12.78
CA GLU A 1 -33.39 12.92 -13.97
C GLU A 1 -34.60 12.35 -14.75
N PRO A 2 -35.19 13.13 -15.66
CA PRO A 2 -36.33 12.63 -16.47
C PRO A 2 -35.94 11.43 -17.32
N GLY A 3 -36.75 10.37 -17.26
CA GLY A 3 -36.52 9.15 -18.02
C GLY A 3 -35.84 8.02 -17.26
N MET A 4 -35.26 8.28 -16.10
CA MET A 4 -34.79 7.20 -15.21
C MET A 4 -36.01 6.60 -14.48
N SER A 5 -36.02 5.28 -14.33
CA SER A 5 -37.02 4.61 -13.52
C SER A 5 -36.89 4.97 -12.04
N PRO A 6 -37.96 4.88 -11.24
CA PRO A 6 -37.85 5.11 -9.79
C PRO A 6 -36.82 4.25 -9.09
N LEU A 7 -36.63 3.01 -9.54
CA LEU A 7 -35.59 2.12 -9.00
C LEU A 7 -34.19 2.65 -9.28
N GLU A 8 -33.92 3.09 -10.50
CA GLU A 8 -32.64 3.68 -10.87
C GLU A 8 -32.33 4.95 -10.08
N ILE A 9 -33.34 5.82 -9.86
CA ILE A 9 -33.17 7.04 -9.05
C ILE A 9 -32.91 6.69 -7.59
N TRP A 10 -33.67 5.76 -7.01
CA TRP A 10 -33.57 5.38 -5.60
C TRP A 10 -32.25 4.63 -5.25
N CYS A 11 -31.83 3.74 -6.14
CA CYS A 11 -30.63 2.92 -5.95
C CYS A 11 -29.38 3.53 -6.62
N ASN A 12 -29.41 4.80 -7.02
CA ASN A 12 -28.28 5.48 -7.62
C ASN A 12 -27.29 5.95 -6.55
N GLU A 13 -26.03 5.66 -6.73
CA GLU A 13 -24.93 6.31 -6.00
C GLU A 13 -24.75 7.75 -6.50
N ALA A 14 -25.61 8.65 -6.06
CA ALA A 14 -25.56 10.07 -6.44
C ALA A 14 -24.39 10.78 -5.73
N GLN A 15 -23.16 10.44 -6.12
CA GLN A 15 -21.96 11.03 -5.55
C GLN A 15 -21.96 12.56 -5.69
N GLU A 16 -21.41 13.24 -4.65
CA GLU A 16 -21.28 14.69 -4.58
C GLU A 16 -22.62 15.44 -4.69
N ARG A 17 -23.72 14.78 -4.32
CA ARG A 17 -25.06 15.35 -4.19
C ARG A 17 -25.52 15.26 -2.75
N TYR A 18 -25.96 16.37 -2.24
CA TYR A 18 -26.30 16.51 -0.82
C TYR A 18 -27.78 16.83 -0.66
N VAL A 19 -28.38 16.25 0.37
CA VAL A 19 -29.71 16.60 0.81
C VAL A 19 -29.60 17.39 2.11
N LEU A 20 -30.08 18.62 2.10
CA LEU A 20 -30.05 19.52 3.25
C LEU A 20 -31.46 19.77 3.78
N ALA A 21 -31.58 19.91 5.09
CA ALA A 21 -32.77 20.46 5.71
C ALA A 21 -32.56 21.97 5.94
N VAL A 22 -33.31 22.79 5.24
CA VAL A 22 -33.26 24.26 5.33
C VAL A 22 -34.57 24.76 5.90
N ALA A 23 -34.56 25.68 6.87
CA ALA A 23 -35.74 26.28 7.39
C ALA A 23 -36.46 27.12 6.31
N ALA A 24 -37.80 27.15 6.31
CA ALA A 24 -38.55 27.84 5.28
C ALA A 24 -38.19 29.35 5.19
N GLU A 25 -37.94 29.97 6.32
CA GLU A 25 -37.49 31.37 6.39
C GLU A 25 -36.08 31.67 5.84
N ASP A 26 -35.24 30.63 5.73
CA ASP A 26 -33.87 30.76 5.23
C ASP A 26 -33.74 30.38 3.74
N LEU A 27 -34.79 29.92 3.10
CA LEU A 27 -34.78 29.41 1.74
C LEU A 27 -34.31 30.47 0.72
N ASP A 28 -34.80 31.73 0.88
CA ASP A 28 -34.38 32.86 0.00
C ASP A 28 -32.87 33.17 0.14
N THR A 29 -32.35 33.05 1.35
CA THR A 29 -30.91 33.24 1.60
C THR A 29 -30.10 32.11 0.96
N PHE A 30 -30.59 30.86 1.08
CA PHE A 30 -29.97 29.68 0.48
C PHE A 30 -29.99 29.80 -1.07
N ASP A 31 -31.10 30.24 -1.67
CA ASP A 31 -31.21 30.46 -3.11
C ASP A 31 -30.19 31.48 -3.59
N ALA A 32 -30.07 32.62 -2.88
CA ALA A 32 -29.10 33.66 -3.23
C ALA A 32 -27.64 33.18 -3.15
N LEU A 33 -27.31 32.31 -2.15
CA LEU A 33 -26.00 31.69 -2.05
C LEU A 33 -25.73 30.72 -3.20
N CYS A 34 -26.69 29.85 -3.51
CA CYS A 34 -26.59 28.89 -4.60
C CYS A 34 -26.43 29.60 -5.97
N ALA A 35 -27.20 30.68 -6.17
CA ALA A 35 -27.10 31.48 -7.40
C ALA A 35 -25.73 32.14 -7.54
N ARG A 36 -25.18 32.70 -6.44
CA ARG A 36 -23.83 33.29 -6.42
C ARG A 36 -22.75 32.29 -6.77
N GLU A 37 -22.82 31.08 -6.21
CA GLU A 37 -21.83 30.01 -6.40
C GLU A 37 -22.12 29.17 -7.66
N ARG A 38 -23.19 29.49 -8.43
CA ARG A 38 -23.62 28.69 -9.60
C ARG A 38 -23.89 27.22 -9.26
N CYS A 39 -24.35 26.96 -8.04
CA CYS A 39 -24.66 25.62 -7.53
C CYS A 39 -26.14 25.29 -7.80
N PRO A 40 -26.47 24.39 -8.72
CA PRO A 40 -27.88 24.03 -8.95
C PRO A 40 -28.44 23.25 -7.75
N TYR A 41 -29.65 23.58 -7.34
CA TYR A 41 -30.39 22.87 -6.32
C TYR A 41 -31.88 22.77 -6.67
N ALA A 42 -32.62 21.93 -5.96
CA ALA A 42 -34.05 21.84 -6.04
C ALA A 42 -34.66 21.50 -4.70
N VAL A 43 -35.83 22.08 -4.39
CA VAL A 43 -36.63 21.65 -3.24
C VAL A 43 -37.36 20.34 -3.63
N VAL A 44 -36.95 19.25 -2.99
CA VAL A 44 -37.42 17.89 -3.32
C VAL A 44 -38.49 17.37 -2.35
N GLY A 45 -38.77 18.10 -1.28
CA GLY A 45 -39.81 17.70 -0.31
C GLY A 45 -39.77 18.55 0.97
N GLU A 46 -40.62 18.21 1.91
CA GLU A 46 -40.71 18.82 3.23
C GLU A 46 -40.63 17.75 4.31
N ALA A 47 -39.92 18.07 5.40
CA ALA A 47 -39.86 17.20 6.57
C ALA A 47 -41.21 17.23 7.31
N THR A 48 -41.74 16.06 7.65
CA THR A 48 -42.98 15.89 8.36
C THR A 48 -42.80 15.19 9.71
N GLN A 49 -43.78 15.27 10.60
CA GLN A 49 -43.78 14.52 11.86
C GLN A 49 -44.33 13.10 11.74
N ALA A 50 -44.68 12.66 10.53
CA ALA A 50 -45.46 11.44 10.30
C ALA A 50 -44.64 10.15 10.44
N HIS A 51 -43.34 10.18 10.71
CA HIS A 51 -42.45 9.00 10.71
C HIS A 51 -42.69 8.06 9.53
N HIS A 52 -42.89 8.64 8.35
CA HIS A 52 -43.23 7.95 7.12
C HIS A 52 -42.45 8.58 5.95
N LEU A 53 -41.85 7.76 5.09
CA LEU A 53 -41.22 8.21 3.86
C LEU A 53 -42.15 7.93 2.68
N ALA A 54 -42.54 9.00 1.98
CA ALA A 54 -43.28 8.91 0.73
C ALA A 54 -42.48 9.62 -0.36
N VAL A 55 -42.18 8.92 -1.46
CA VAL A 55 -41.56 9.47 -2.66
C VAL A 55 -42.55 9.40 -3.80
N ARG A 56 -42.83 10.53 -4.43
CA ARG A 56 -43.74 10.64 -5.58
C ARG A 56 -42.92 10.91 -6.83
N ASP A 57 -43.24 10.19 -7.88
CA ASP A 57 -42.69 10.41 -9.21
C ASP A 57 -43.74 11.04 -10.10
N GLY A 58 -43.52 12.30 -10.47
CA GLY A 58 -44.46 13.05 -11.32
C GLY A 58 -44.34 12.69 -12.81
N HIS A 59 -43.29 12.02 -13.24
CA HIS A 59 -43.12 11.59 -14.62
C HIS A 59 -43.88 10.31 -14.92
N PHE A 60 -43.82 9.33 -14.04
CA PHE A 60 -44.54 8.07 -14.17
C PHE A 60 -45.89 8.04 -13.41
N GLU A 61 -46.26 9.16 -12.79
CA GLU A 61 -47.46 9.30 -11.96
C GLU A 61 -47.60 8.17 -10.91
N SER A 62 -46.49 7.80 -10.31
CA SER A 62 -46.37 6.68 -9.36
C SER A 62 -45.85 7.12 -7.99
N GLN A 63 -46.00 6.23 -7.02
CA GLN A 63 -45.43 6.39 -5.67
C GLN A 63 -44.47 5.22 -5.38
N PRO A 64 -43.23 5.32 -5.83
CA PRO A 64 -42.29 4.22 -5.75
C PRO A 64 -41.87 3.87 -4.31
N VAL A 65 -41.98 4.81 -3.38
CA VAL A 65 -41.69 4.57 -1.96
C VAL A 65 -42.89 5.09 -1.14
N ASP A 66 -43.42 4.23 -0.30
CA ASP A 66 -44.51 4.53 0.65
C ASP A 66 -44.34 3.61 1.88
N LEU A 67 -43.42 4.01 2.79
CA LEU A 67 -42.98 3.14 3.87
C LEU A 67 -42.94 3.85 5.22
N PRO A 68 -43.36 3.19 6.30
CA PRO A 68 -43.09 3.65 7.65
C PRO A 68 -41.58 3.70 7.91
N MET A 69 -41.10 4.74 8.59
CA MET A 69 -39.66 4.86 8.96
C MET A 69 -39.15 3.67 9.78
N SER A 70 -40.05 2.96 10.49
CA SER A 70 -39.68 1.74 11.21
C SER A 70 -39.25 0.58 10.31
N VAL A 71 -39.64 0.58 9.03
CA VAL A 71 -39.17 -0.39 8.05
C VAL A 71 -37.75 -0.05 7.61
N LEU A 72 -37.49 1.24 7.37
CA LEU A 72 -36.16 1.71 6.93
C LEU A 72 -35.09 1.62 8.04
N PHE A 73 -35.47 1.99 9.28
CA PHE A 73 -34.59 1.92 10.44
C PHE A 73 -34.81 0.68 11.30
N GLY A 74 -35.62 -0.26 10.84
CA GLY A 74 -35.78 -1.56 11.47
C GLY A 74 -34.51 -2.37 11.38
N LYS A 75 -34.36 -3.32 12.30
CA LYS A 75 -33.24 -4.27 12.19
C LYS A 75 -33.57 -5.25 11.06
N PRO A 76 -32.72 -5.33 10.00
CA PRO A 76 -32.88 -6.35 8.98
C PRO A 76 -32.76 -7.76 9.61
N PRO A 77 -33.32 -8.79 8.99
CA PRO A 77 -33.09 -10.17 9.40
C PRO A 77 -31.58 -10.43 9.46
N LYS A 78 -31.14 -11.13 10.50
CA LYS A 78 -29.75 -11.54 10.59
C LYS A 78 -29.45 -12.51 9.45
N MET A 79 -28.46 -12.20 8.65
CA MET A 79 -27.90 -13.13 7.68
C MET A 79 -27.06 -14.16 8.42
N THR A 80 -27.25 -15.43 8.10
CA THR A 80 -26.41 -16.54 8.58
C THR A 80 -25.62 -17.09 7.41
N ARG A 81 -24.32 -17.12 7.52
CA ARG A 81 -23.42 -17.79 6.57
C ARG A 81 -22.87 -19.05 7.24
N GLU A 82 -23.11 -20.17 6.59
CA GLU A 82 -22.64 -21.47 7.08
C GLU A 82 -21.44 -21.91 6.23
N PHE A 83 -20.46 -22.53 6.89
CA PHE A 83 -19.31 -23.12 6.21
C PHE A 83 -18.83 -24.36 6.99
N GLN A 84 -18.07 -25.22 6.29
CA GLN A 84 -17.34 -26.33 6.91
C GLN A 84 -15.87 -26.06 6.70
N ARG A 85 -15.08 -26.15 7.80
CA ARG A 85 -13.63 -25.98 7.70
C ARG A 85 -13.03 -27.09 6.84
N GLN A 86 -12.24 -26.67 5.86
CA GLN A 86 -11.50 -27.55 4.96
C GLN A 86 -10.02 -27.22 5.10
N ALA A 87 -9.19 -28.27 5.23
CA ALA A 87 -7.75 -28.09 5.12
C ALA A 87 -7.40 -27.91 3.63
N ASN A 88 -6.58 -26.92 3.33
CA ASN A 88 -6.03 -26.70 2.00
C ASN A 88 -4.59 -27.23 2.01
N GLU A 89 -4.33 -28.36 1.34
CA GLU A 89 -2.98 -28.91 1.22
C GLU A 89 -2.39 -28.39 -0.10
N LEU A 90 -1.49 -27.41 0.00
CA LEU A 90 -0.76 -26.87 -1.13
C LEU A 90 0.68 -27.41 -1.15
N PRO A 91 1.31 -27.56 -2.31
CA PRO A 91 2.71 -27.94 -2.38
C PRO A 91 3.61 -26.77 -1.98
N GLY A 92 4.73 -27.04 -1.34
CA GLY A 92 5.78 -26.08 -1.08
C GLY A 92 6.36 -25.46 -2.34
N VAL A 93 6.99 -24.30 -2.21
CA VAL A 93 7.63 -23.61 -3.32
C VAL A 93 8.87 -24.39 -3.76
N MET A 94 8.92 -24.79 -5.04
CA MET A 94 10.06 -25.50 -5.61
C MET A 94 11.10 -24.50 -6.13
N LEU A 95 12.30 -24.57 -5.58
CA LEU A 95 13.43 -23.70 -5.94
C LEU A 95 14.48 -24.40 -6.85
N ASP A 96 14.27 -25.66 -7.16
CA ASP A 96 15.24 -26.46 -7.92
C ASP A 96 15.53 -25.86 -9.31
N ASN A 97 16.81 -25.70 -9.61
CA ASN A 97 17.31 -25.17 -10.88
C ASN A 97 16.88 -23.73 -11.22
N LEU A 98 16.46 -22.93 -10.25
CA LEU A 98 16.23 -21.51 -10.48
C LEU A 98 17.57 -20.77 -10.61
N ASP A 99 17.62 -19.82 -11.53
CA ASP A 99 18.71 -18.86 -11.65
C ASP A 99 18.33 -17.55 -10.93
N LEU A 100 19.18 -17.07 -10.04
CA LEU A 100 18.88 -15.92 -9.19
C LEU A 100 18.65 -14.62 -10.01
N ARG A 101 19.40 -14.46 -11.10
CA ARG A 101 19.24 -13.33 -12.01
C ARG A 101 17.91 -13.40 -12.76
N GLU A 102 17.55 -14.58 -13.25
CA GLU A 102 16.26 -14.79 -13.91
C GLU A 102 15.10 -14.56 -12.93
N ALA A 103 15.21 -15.03 -11.71
CA ALA A 103 14.23 -14.81 -10.65
C ALA A 103 14.04 -13.31 -10.38
N MET A 104 15.12 -12.58 -10.16
CA MET A 104 15.10 -11.10 -10.02
C MET A 104 14.43 -10.44 -11.23
N ASP A 105 14.84 -10.79 -12.44
CA ASP A 105 14.30 -10.17 -13.68
C ASP A 105 12.80 -10.44 -13.87
N ARG A 106 12.28 -11.60 -13.43
CA ARG A 106 10.86 -11.93 -13.45
C ARG A 106 10.08 -11.18 -12.38
N VAL A 107 10.57 -11.18 -11.14
CA VAL A 107 9.94 -10.49 -10.01
C VAL A 107 9.83 -9.00 -10.28
N LEU A 108 10.91 -8.35 -10.75
CA LEU A 108 10.89 -6.91 -11.08
C LEU A 108 9.90 -6.53 -12.19
N ARG A 109 9.48 -7.47 -13.05
CA ARG A 109 8.46 -7.25 -14.09
C ARG A 109 7.05 -7.58 -13.67
N LEU A 110 6.86 -8.24 -12.52
CA LEU A 110 5.51 -8.55 -12.03
C LEU A 110 4.75 -7.23 -11.79
N PRO A 111 3.51 -7.05 -12.27
CA PRO A 111 2.80 -5.78 -12.14
C PRO A 111 2.67 -5.25 -10.71
N THR A 112 2.59 -6.12 -9.70
CA THR A 112 2.54 -5.71 -8.28
C THR A 112 3.88 -5.13 -7.80
N VAL A 113 5.01 -5.63 -8.31
CA VAL A 113 6.37 -5.18 -7.95
C VAL A 113 6.85 -4.04 -8.84
N ALA A 114 6.60 -4.11 -10.14
CA ALA A 114 7.11 -3.16 -11.13
C ALA A 114 6.72 -1.70 -10.84
N SER A 115 7.50 -0.77 -11.36
CA SER A 115 7.28 0.67 -11.23
C SER A 115 5.84 1.08 -11.48
N LYS A 116 5.31 1.95 -10.65
CA LYS A 116 3.98 2.54 -10.78
C LYS A 116 3.99 3.94 -11.41
N SER A 117 5.09 4.34 -12.06
CA SER A 117 5.22 5.69 -12.64
C SER A 117 4.07 6.01 -13.61
N PHE A 118 3.71 5.11 -14.51
CA PHE A 118 2.63 5.34 -15.47
C PHE A 118 1.25 5.47 -14.81
N PRO A 119 0.76 4.54 -13.97
CA PRO A 119 -0.55 4.69 -13.33
C PRO A 119 -0.63 5.92 -12.42
N ILE A 120 0.45 6.29 -11.73
CA ILE A 120 0.48 7.48 -10.86
C ILE A 120 0.39 8.77 -11.70
N THR A 121 1.17 8.88 -12.77
CA THR A 121 1.18 10.09 -13.61
C THR A 121 -0.05 10.21 -14.49
N ASN A 122 -0.72 9.11 -14.77
CA ASN A 122 -1.96 9.07 -15.55
C ASN A 122 -3.20 9.40 -14.73
N GLY A 123 -3.19 9.09 -13.44
CA GLY A 123 -4.21 9.48 -12.48
C GLY A 123 -3.93 10.85 -11.87
N ASP A 124 -4.65 11.17 -10.83
CA ASP A 124 -4.37 12.35 -10.01
C ASP A 124 -3.22 12.03 -9.06
N ARG A 125 -1.99 12.44 -9.41
CA ARG A 125 -0.79 12.21 -8.61
C ARG A 125 -0.96 12.67 -7.17
N SER A 126 -1.54 13.85 -6.99
CA SER A 126 -1.88 14.42 -5.70
C SER A 126 -3.09 15.33 -5.81
N ILE A 127 -3.89 15.36 -4.75
CA ILE A 127 -5.04 16.25 -4.60
C ILE A 127 -4.77 17.22 -3.44
N THR A 128 -5.45 18.38 -3.49
CA THR A 128 -5.21 19.50 -2.56
C THR A 128 -3.83 20.13 -2.72
N GLY A 129 -3.47 21.06 -1.86
CA GLY A 129 -2.24 21.84 -1.97
C GLY A 129 -1.28 21.71 -0.81
N GLN A 130 -1.53 20.85 0.15
CA GLN A 130 -0.74 20.74 1.39
C GLN A 130 0.12 19.47 1.42
N VAL A 131 0.47 18.93 0.25
CA VAL A 131 1.23 17.69 0.15
C VAL A 131 2.69 17.92 0.54
N ALA A 132 3.13 17.30 1.63
CA ALA A 132 4.52 17.29 2.08
C ALA A 132 5.29 16.09 1.52
N ARG A 133 4.64 14.93 1.40
CA ARG A 133 5.17 13.73 0.76
C ARG A 133 4.10 13.08 -0.10
N ASP A 134 4.44 12.79 -1.35
CA ASP A 134 3.65 11.98 -2.27
C ASP A 134 4.38 10.67 -2.61
N GLN A 135 3.93 9.96 -3.63
CA GLN A 135 4.47 8.66 -4.04
C GLN A 135 5.91 8.75 -4.56
N MET A 136 6.33 9.92 -5.04
CA MET A 136 7.60 10.11 -5.74
C MET A 136 8.73 10.49 -4.78
N VAL A 137 9.85 9.81 -4.88
CA VAL A 137 11.00 9.95 -3.99
C VAL A 137 12.22 10.46 -4.74
N GLY A 138 12.92 11.40 -4.12
CA GLY A 138 14.19 11.93 -4.57
C GLY A 138 14.10 12.78 -5.84
N PRO A 139 15.25 13.27 -6.31
CA PRO A 139 15.32 14.14 -7.49
C PRO A 139 14.81 13.46 -8.77
N TRP A 140 14.99 12.15 -8.88
CA TRP A 140 14.59 11.36 -10.05
C TRP A 140 13.15 10.89 -10.02
N GLN A 141 12.39 11.26 -8.98
CA GLN A 141 10.95 11.01 -8.87
C GLN A 141 10.59 9.52 -9.02
N VAL A 142 11.29 8.69 -8.24
CA VAL A 142 11.05 7.24 -8.21
C VAL A 142 9.81 6.94 -7.34
N PRO A 143 8.82 6.18 -7.81
CA PRO A 143 7.55 5.97 -7.07
C PRO A 143 7.67 4.86 -6.02
N VAL A 144 8.39 5.10 -4.94
CA VAL A 144 8.72 4.12 -3.89
C VAL A 144 8.46 4.63 -2.45
N ALA A 145 7.68 5.70 -2.27
CA ALA A 145 7.40 6.20 -0.93
C ALA A 145 6.48 5.24 -0.16
N ASP A 146 6.81 4.99 1.11
CA ASP A 146 6.02 4.16 2.03
C ASP A 146 4.75 4.86 2.50
N VAL A 147 4.80 6.19 2.65
CA VAL A 147 3.76 6.98 3.29
C VAL A 147 3.49 8.28 2.54
N ALA A 148 2.23 8.66 2.42
CA ALA A 148 1.82 9.98 2.01
C ALA A 148 1.63 10.88 3.24
N VAL A 149 2.10 12.12 3.17
CA VAL A 149 1.96 13.09 4.27
C VAL A 149 1.46 14.43 3.73
N THR A 150 0.43 14.96 4.38
CA THR A 150 -0.09 16.31 4.13
C THR A 150 0.07 17.17 5.37
N THR A 151 0.28 18.47 5.19
CA THR A 151 0.29 19.45 6.31
C THR A 151 -1.11 20.03 6.53
N ALA A 152 -1.42 20.41 7.76
CA ALA A 152 -2.73 20.96 8.11
C ALA A 152 -2.95 22.38 7.55
N CYS A 153 -1.89 23.19 7.45
CA CYS A 153 -1.90 24.53 6.84
C CYS A 153 -0.47 24.98 6.50
N PHE A 154 -0.33 26.17 5.93
CA PHE A 154 0.98 26.72 5.55
C PHE A 154 1.86 27.17 6.72
N ASP A 155 1.28 27.38 7.89
CA ASP A 155 1.98 27.91 9.07
C ASP A 155 2.43 26.84 10.07
N THR A 156 2.32 25.55 9.70
CA THR A 156 2.71 24.44 10.57
C THR A 156 3.30 23.27 9.78
N HIS A 157 4.18 22.51 10.43
CA HIS A 157 4.65 21.23 9.93
C HIS A 157 3.78 20.06 10.42
N ALA A 158 2.83 20.31 11.34
CA ALA A 158 1.89 19.27 11.76
C ALA A 158 0.92 18.92 10.64
N GLY A 159 0.50 17.67 10.57
CA GLY A 159 -0.37 17.20 9.51
C GLY A 159 -0.88 15.79 9.73
N GLU A 160 -1.07 15.06 8.64
CA GLU A 160 -1.61 13.71 8.63
C GLU A 160 -0.79 12.81 7.72
N ALA A 161 -0.58 11.57 8.16
CA ALA A 161 0.03 10.50 7.38
C ALA A 161 -1.02 9.49 6.94
N MET A 162 -0.84 8.92 5.75
CA MET A 162 -1.69 7.87 5.18
C MET A 162 -0.82 6.83 4.50
N ALA A 163 -1.09 5.56 4.80
CA ALA A 163 -0.43 4.43 4.12
C ALA A 163 -1.39 3.26 3.97
N MET A 164 -1.03 2.33 3.12
CA MET A 164 -1.84 1.15 2.83
C MET A 164 -1.07 -0.13 3.14
N GLY A 165 -1.80 -1.22 3.32
CA GLY A 165 -1.26 -2.56 3.42
C GLY A 165 -2.26 -3.57 2.88
N GLU A 166 -1.75 -4.63 2.20
CA GLU A 166 -2.57 -5.68 1.62
C GLU A 166 -1.72 -6.90 1.23
N ARG A 167 -2.26 -8.13 1.37
CA ARG A 167 -1.56 -9.39 1.07
C ARG A 167 -2.49 -10.47 0.50
N PRO A 168 -3.25 -10.21 -0.58
CA PRO A 168 -4.24 -11.18 -1.10
C PRO A 168 -3.67 -12.53 -1.51
N PRO A 169 -2.45 -12.66 -2.10
CA PRO A 169 -1.92 -13.97 -2.47
C PRO A 169 -1.74 -14.92 -1.28
N VAL A 170 -1.42 -14.39 -0.09
CA VAL A 170 -1.27 -15.16 1.14
C VAL A 170 -2.61 -15.75 1.60
N ALA A 171 -3.73 -15.11 1.28
CA ALA A 171 -5.07 -15.60 1.63
C ALA A 171 -5.44 -16.93 0.97
N LEU A 172 -4.74 -17.32 -0.11
CA LEU A 172 -4.89 -18.64 -0.73
C LEU A 172 -4.33 -19.76 0.14
N ILE A 173 -3.42 -19.43 1.07
CA ILE A 173 -2.76 -20.35 2.01
C ILE A 173 -3.41 -20.22 3.38
N ASP A 174 -3.35 -19.00 3.95
CA ASP A 174 -3.88 -18.66 5.28
C ASP A 174 -4.56 -17.26 5.24
N PRO A 175 -5.91 -17.22 5.23
CA PRO A 175 -6.66 -15.97 5.23
C PRO A 175 -6.43 -15.10 6.48
N ALA A 176 -6.19 -15.71 7.63
CA ALA A 176 -5.95 -15.00 8.88
C ALA A 176 -4.57 -14.32 8.86
N ALA A 177 -3.52 -15.03 8.39
CA ALA A 177 -2.19 -14.48 8.18
C ALA A 177 -2.21 -13.32 7.18
N SER A 178 -2.86 -13.50 6.02
CA SER A 178 -3.04 -12.44 5.02
C SER A 178 -3.65 -11.16 5.62
N ALA A 179 -4.66 -11.32 6.47
CA ALA A 179 -5.33 -10.18 7.09
C ALA A 179 -4.48 -9.51 8.18
N ARG A 180 -3.71 -10.28 8.98
CA ARG A 180 -2.75 -9.73 9.94
C ARG A 180 -1.64 -8.97 9.23
N LEU A 181 -1.10 -9.53 8.13
CA LEU A 181 -0.08 -8.89 7.31
C LEU A 181 -0.57 -7.57 6.72
N ALA A 182 -1.81 -7.50 6.20
CA ALA A 182 -2.36 -6.26 5.66
C ALA A 182 -2.41 -5.13 6.69
N VAL A 183 -2.78 -5.44 7.94
CA VAL A 183 -2.75 -4.47 9.06
C VAL A 183 -1.31 -4.08 9.40
N ALA A 184 -0.43 -5.07 9.51
CA ALA A 184 0.96 -4.84 9.90
C ALA A 184 1.74 -4.05 8.85
N GLU A 185 1.54 -4.33 7.56
CA GLU A 185 2.16 -3.58 6.45
C GLU A 185 1.71 -2.11 6.43
N ALA A 186 0.43 -1.82 6.66
CA ALA A 186 -0.01 -0.44 6.81
C ALA A 186 0.71 0.28 7.96
N ILE A 187 1.06 -0.44 9.04
CA ILE A 187 1.79 0.10 10.20
C ILE A 187 3.28 0.25 9.90
N THR A 188 3.93 -0.71 9.23
CA THR A 188 5.34 -0.57 8.81
C THR A 188 5.50 0.59 7.84
N ASN A 189 4.60 0.75 6.89
CA ASN A 189 4.57 1.90 6.00
C ASN A 189 4.39 3.24 6.76
N LEU A 190 3.43 3.31 7.69
CA LEU A 190 3.22 4.49 8.53
C LEU A 190 4.41 4.82 9.44
N ALA A 191 5.24 3.84 9.80
CA ALA A 191 6.40 4.04 10.64
C ALA A 191 7.45 4.99 10.02
N ALA A 192 7.43 5.21 8.70
CA ALA A 192 8.25 6.22 8.02
C ALA A 192 7.86 7.67 8.42
N ALA A 193 6.64 7.91 8.90
CA ALA A 193 6.19 9.22 9.36
C ALA A 193 6.36 9.39 10.89
N PRO A 194 6.61 10.61 11.40
CA PRO A 194 6.75 10.87 12.83
C PRO A 194 5.39 10.88 13.53
N ILE A 195 4.95 9.71 13.94
CA ILE A 195 3.69 9.46 14.65
C ILE A 195 4.01 9.22 16.12
N ASP A 196 3.37 9.95 17.03
CA ASP A 196 3.73 9.91 18.45
C ASP A 196 3.43 8.57 19.13
N LYS A 197 2.31 7.94 18.77
CA LYS A 197 1.85 6.69 19.40
C LYS A 197 1.16 5.78 18.40
N LEU A 198 1.40 4.48 18.52
CA LEU A 198 0.71 3.47 17.75
C LEU A 198 -0.83 3.58 17.87
N SER A 199 -1.35 3.90 19.05
CA SER A 199 -2.80 4.08 19.31
C SER A 199 -3.44 5.28 18.59
N ASP A 200 -2.64 6.20 18.06
CA ASP A 200 -3.14 7.34 17.28
C ASP A 200 -3.54 6.92 15.86
N ILE A 201 -3.04 5.79 15.40
CA ILE A 201 -3.41 5.20 14.11
C ILE A 201 -4.88 4.77 14.14
N LYS A 202 -5.60 5.11 13.07
CA LYS A 202 -6.95 4.64 12.79
C LYS A 202 -6.95 3.95 11.44
N LEU A 203 -7.69 2.86 11.33
CA LEU A 203 -7.72 2.04 10.12
C LEU A 203 -9.06 2.14 9.40
N SER A 204 -9.01 2.15 8.09
CA SER A 204 -10.14 1.82 7.23
C SER A 204 -9.90 0.43 6.64
N ALA A 205 -10.88 -0.46 6.73
CA ALA A 205 -10.77 -1.83 6.24
C ALA A 205 -11.70 -2.07 5.06
N ASN A 206 -11.12 -2.47 3.93
CA ASN A 206 -11.83 -2.82 2.69
C ASN A 206 -11.79 -4.34 2.51
N TRP A 207 -12.92 -5.01 2.74
CA TRP A 207 -13.05 -6.45 2.59
C TRP A 207 -13.64 -6.80 1.23
N MET A 208 -13.00 -7.70 0.50
CA MET A 208 -13.45 -8.17 -0.80
C MET A 208 -13.42 -9.70 -0.81
N SER A 209 -14.57 -10.33 -1.03
CA SER A 209 -14.74 -11.79 -1.03
C SER A 209 -15.75 -12.22 -2.09
N ALA A 210 -15.55 -13.39 -2.68
CA ALA A 210 -16.56 -14.07 -3.47
C ALA A 210 -17.44 -14.91 -2.55
N ALA A 211 -18.23 -14.25 -1.69
CA ALA A 211 -19.05 -14.92 -0.71
C ALA A 211 -19.92 -16.01 -1.36
N ASP A 212 -20.15 -17.12 -0.65
CA ASP A 212 -20.83 -18.32 -1.12
C ASP A 212 -20.07 -19.14 -2.19
N HIS A 213 -18.91 -18.71 -2.65
CA HIS A 213 -17.98 -19.60 -3.36
C HIS A 213 -17.34 -20.57 -2.36
N PRO A 214 -17.09 -21.83 -2.74
CA PRO A 214 -16.50 -22.81 -1.82
C PRO A 214 -15.21 -22.31 -1.15
N GLY A 215 -15.18 -22.33 0.20
CA GLY A 215 -14.05 -21.85 1.00
C GLY A 215 -14.10 -20.37 1.41
N GLU A 216 -14.72 -19.48 0.63
CA GLU A 216 -14.65 -18.03 0.83
C GLU A 216 -15.38 -17.54 2.12
N ASN A 217 -16.47 -18.18 2.52
CA ASN A 217 -17.14 -17.85 3.79
C ASN A 217 -16.26 -18.19 5.01
N GLN A 218 -15.49 -19.30 4.95
CA GLN A 218 -14.52 -19.63 5.96
C GLN A 218 -13.37 -18.62 5.98
N ALA A 219 -12.78 -18.34 4.82
CA ALA A 219 -11.67 -17.40 4.66
C ALA A 219 -12.04 -16.02 5.23
N LEU A 220 -13.22 -15.51 4.87
CA LEU A 220 -13.72 -14.23 5.39
C LEU A 220 -13.89 -14.24 6.91
N TYR A 221 -14.47 -15.31 7.49
CA TYR A 221 -14.63 -15.40 8.92
C TYR A 221 -13.29 -15.41 9.66
N ASP A 222 -12.33 -16.24 9.21
CA ASP A 222 -11.03 -16.39 9.85
C ASP A 222 -10.24 -15.07 9.79
N ALA A 223 -10.26 -14.38 8.65
CA ALA A 223 -9.61 -13.09 8.47
C ALA A 223 -10.23 -11.98 9.36
N VAL A 224 -11.56 -11.87 9.36
CA VAL A 224 -12.26 -10.86 10.19
C VAL A 224 -12.05 -11.13 11.67
N HIS A 225 -12.03 -12.39 12.09
CA HIS A 225 -11.76 -12.78 13.48
C HIS A 225 -10.34 -12.39 13.90
N ALA A 226 -9.35 -12.74 13.07
CA ALA A 226 -7.93 -12.43 13.34
C ALA A 226 -7.69 -10.93 13.50
N VAL A 227 -8.30 -10.10 12.67
CA VAL A 227 -8.13 -8.63 12.76
C VAL A 227 -8.98 -8.04 13.88
N GLY A 228 -10.29 -8.34 13.90
CA GLY A 228 -11.24 -7.63 14.74
C GLY A 228 -11.31 -8.12 16.18
N MET A 229 -11.03 -9.40 16.41
CA MET A 229 -11.14 -10.01 17.76
C MET A 229 -9.77 -10.24 18.41
N GLU A 230 -8.69 -10.31 17.63
CA GLU A 230 -7.36 -10.63 18.13
C GLU A 230 -6.39 -9.45 17.93
N LEU A 231 -5.96 -9.15 16.70
CA LEU A 231 -4.86 -8.25 16.42
C LEU A 231 -5.15 -6.79 16.83
N CYS A 232 -6.23 -6.18 16.32
CA CYS A 232 -6.52 -4.78 16.61
C CYS A 232 -6.73 -4.49 18.10
N PRO A 233 -7.45 -5.35 18.88
CA PRO A 233 -7.49 -5.23 20.34
C PRO A 233 -6.11 -5.31 21.01
N GLN A 234 -5.23 -6.22 20.57
CA GLN A 234 -3.87 -6.36 21.12
C GLN A 234 -3.02 -5.12 20.82
N LEU A 235 -3.09 -4.59 19.60
CA LEU A 235 -2.37 -3.38 19.21
C LEU A 235 -2.96 -2.09 19.83
N GLY A 236 -4.19 -2.14 20.33
CA GLY A 236 -4.90 -0.96 20.82
C GLY A 236 -5.33 0.01 19.71
N ILE A 237 -5.53 -0.51 18.49
CA ILE A 237 -5.91 0.26 17.29
C ILE A 237 -7.38 0.01 16.96
N ALA A 238 -8.07 1.04 16.44
CA ALA A 238 -9.46 0.94 16.04
C ALA A 238 -9.64 0.93 14.51
N VAL A 239 -10.67 0.20 14.05
CA VAL A 239 -11.17 0.23 12.68
C VAL A 239 -12.55 0.90 12.68
N PRO A 240 -12.61 2.25 12.69
CA PRO A 240 -13.88 2.99 12.79
C PRO A 240 -14.70 2.96 11.50
N VAL A 241 -14.09 2.67 10.36
CA VAL A 241 -14.73 2.74 9.05
C VAL A 241 -14.18 1.64 8.12
N GLY A 242 -14.98 1.27 7.16
CA GLY A 242 -14.60 0.30 6.13
C GLY A 242 -15.78 0.01 5.23
N LYS A 243 -15.57 -0.87 4.27
CA LYS A 243 -16.64 -1.40 3.41
C LYS A 243 -16.37 -2.86 3.06
N ASP A 244 -17.38 -3.52 2.53
CA ASP A 244 -17.30 -4.89 2.05
C ASP A 244 -17.86 -5.02 0.64
N SER A 245 -17.23 -5.88 -0.17
CA SER A 245 -17.67 -6.29 -1.50
C SER A 245 -17.72 -7.81 -1.53
N MET A 246 -18.96 -8.37 -1.54
CA MET A 246 -19.16 -9.81 -1.36
C MET A 246 -19.39 -10.57 -2.66
N SER A 247 -19.22 -9.95 -3.82
CA SER A 247 -19.49 -10.54 -5.14
C SER A 247 -18.24 -10.54 -6.04
N MET A 248 -17.08 -10.90 -5.50
CA MET A 248 -15.79 -10.83 -6.19
C MET A 248 -15.59 -12.00 -7.15
N ARG A 249 -16.58 -12.22 -8.03
CA ARG A 249 -16.55 -13.19 -9.11
C ARG A 249 -17.05 -12.56 -10.39
N THR A 250 -16.27 -12.67 -11.47
CA THR A 250 -16.69 -12.27 -12.80
C THR A 250 -16.98 -13.52 -13.63
N ALA A 251 -18.11 -13.54 -14.33
CA ALA A 251 -18.48 -14.61 -15.25
C ALA A 251 -18.84 -14.01 -16.61
N TRP A 252 -18.45 -14.71 -17.69
CA TRP A 252 -18.77 -14.31 -19.07
C TRP A 252 -18.91 -15.54 -19.95
N GLN A 253 -19.39 -15.31 -21.16
CA GLN A 253 -19.47 -16.34 -22.19
C GLN A 253 -18.43 -16.06 -23.28
N GLU A 254 -17.76 -17.10 -23.73
CA GLU A 254 -16.74 -17.02 -24.78
C GLU A 254 -17.01 -18.11 -25.82
N GLU A 255 -16.95 -17.71 -27.09
CA GLU A 255 -17.08 -18.67 -28.20
C GLU A 255 -15.72 -19.34 -28.46
N ASN A 256 -15.65 -20.65 -28.34
CA ASN A 256 -14.43 -21.39 -28.61
C ASN A 256 -14.13 -21.53 -30.13
N ALA A 257 -12.96 -22.02 -30.48
CA ALA A 257 -12.54 -22.17 -31.88
C ALA A 257 -13.43 -23.11 -32.73
N LYS A 258 -14.38 -23.82 -32.11
CA LYS A 258 -15.36 -24.71 -32.78
C LYS A 258 -16.73 -24.06 -32.94
N GLY A 259 -16.92 -22.85 -32.41
CA GLY A 259 -18.21 -22.15 -32.42
C GLY A 259 -19.16 -22.51 -31.26
N ASP A 260 -18.68 -23.27 -30.27
CA ASP A 260 -19.47 -23.56 -29.06
C ASP A 260 -19.29 -22.46 -28.04
N VAL A 261 -20.39 -22.07 -27.37
CA VAL A 261 -20.36 -21.09 -26.28
C VAL A 261 -19.95 -21.78 -24.98
N GLU A 262 -18.86 -21.33 -24.40
CA GLU A 262 -18.34 -21.78 -23.09
C GLU A 262 -18.57 -20.71 -22.02
N GLU A 263 -19.05 -21.11 -20.85
CA GLU A 263 -19.09 -20.24 -19.68
C GLU A 263 -17.71 -20.19 -19.02
N LYS A 264 -17.21 -18.98 -18.86
CA LYS A 264 -15.94 -18.70 -18.18
C LYS A 264 -16.20 -17.93 -16.90
N SER A 265 -15.35 -18.11 -15.90
CA SER A 265 -15.41 -17.30 -14.70
C SER A 265 -14.04 -17.17 -14.05
N VAL A 266 -13.83 -16.04 -13.38
CA VAL A 266 -12.69 -15.79 -12.50
C VAL A 266 -13.25 -15.42 -11.13
N THR A 267 -12.71 -16.05 -10.10
CA THR A 267 -13.01 -15.77 -8.70
C THR A 267 -11.76 -15.18 -8.05
N SER A 268 -11.89 -13.99 -7.47
CA SER A 268 -10.80 -13.36 -6.71
C SER A 268 -10.64 -14.08 -5.37
N PRO A 269 -9.42 -14.28 -4.86
CA PRO A 269 -9.21 -14.69 -3.47
C PRO A 269 -9.74 -13.62 -2.52
N LEU A 270 -9.98 -14.00 -1.26
CA LEU A 270 -10.22 -13.02 -0.21
C LEU A 270 -9.13 -11.96 -0.25
N SER A 271 -9.54 -10.70 -0.21
CA SER A 271 -8.62 -9.56 -0.16
C SER A 271 -9.04 -8.63 0.95
N LEU A 272 -8.07 -8.22 1.77
CA LEU A 272 -8.22 -7.14 2.73
C LEU A 272 -7.25 -6.03 2.33
N VAL A 273 -7.79 -4.84 2.07
CA VAL A 273 -6.99 -3.63 1.91
C VAL A 273 -7.20 -2.74 3.13
N ILE A 274 -6.14 -2.50 3.85
CA ILE A 274 -6.10 -1.59 5.00
C ILE A 274 -5.56 -0.24 4.55
N THR A 275 -6.21 0.83 4.98
CA THR A 275 -5.63 2.18 4.93
C THR A 275 -5.49 2.68 6.35
N GLY A 276 -4.26 3.01 6.74
CA GLY A 276 -3.94 3.60 8.02
C GLY A 276 -3.87 5.13 7.92
N PHE A 277 -4.37 5.81 8.94
CA PHE A 277 -4.35 7.27 9.08
C PHE A 277 -3.82 7.63 10.46
N ALA A 278 -2.93 8.62 10.54
CA ALA A 278 -2.43 9.09 11.80
C ALA A 278 -2.07 10.58 11.76
N PRO A 279 -2.21 11.34 12.87
CA PRO A 279 -1.65 12.66 12.97
C PRO A 279 -0.12 12.61 12.95
N VAL A 280 0.49 13.60 12.34
CA VAL A 280 1.94 13.79 12.24
C VAL A 280 2.34 15.07 12.94
N SER A 281 3.31 14.99 13.84
CA SER A 281 3.78 16.14 14.61
C SER A 281 4.68 17.07 13.79
N ASP A 282 5.48 16.52 12.87
CA ASP A 282 6.42 17.27 12.03
C ASP A 282 6.65 16.57 10.69
N ALA A 283 5.96 16.98 9.65
CA ALA A 283 6.07 16.40 8.30
C ALA A 283 7.49 16.43 7.72
N MET A 284 8.37 17.33 8.21
CA MET A 284 9.76 17.44 7.75
C MET A 284 10.63 16.25 8.18
N ARG A 285 10.23 15.51 9.22
CA ARG A 285 10.92 14.31 9.70
C ARG A 285 10.42 13.01 9.06
N THR A 286 9.58 13.10 8.03
CA THR A 286 9.15 11.92 7.28
C THR A 286 10.33 11.32 6.52
N LEU A 287 10.61 10.04 6.78
CA LEU A 287 11.66 9.27 6.14
C LEU A 287 11.21 8.82 4.74
N THR A 288 12.17 8.51 3.90
CA THR A 288 11.94 7.99 2.55
C THR A 288 12.93 6.87 2.24
N PRO A 289 12.68 6.05 1.22
CA PRO A 289 13.61 5.03 0.74
C PRO A 289 14.92 5.58 0.16
N GLN A 290 15.03 6.86 -0.13
CA GLN A 290 16.22 7.43 -0.73
C GLN A 290 17.45 7.31 0.20
N ILE A 291 18.42 6.52 -0.20
CA ILE A 291 19.70 6.42 0.51
C ILE A 291 20.38 7.79 0.54
N ASN A 292 20.78 8.23 1.71
CA ASN A 292 21.57 9.45 1.88
C ASN A 292 23.04 9.16 1.57
N LEU A 293 23.53 9.68 0.44
CA LEU A 293 24.91 9.54 -0.01
C LEU A 293 25.85 10.67 0.49
N GLU A 294 25.31 11.69 1.15
CA GLU A 294 26.13 12.76 1.77
C GLU A 294 26.84 12.24 3.03
N GLN A 295 26.35 11.15 3.59
CA GLN A 295 26.97 10.44 4.70
C GLN A 295 28.00 9.45 4.17
N ASP A 296 29.30 9.76 4.29
CA ASP A 296 30.41 8.99 3.72
C ASP A 296 30.45 7.53 4.16
N GLU A 297 30.09 7.24 5.42
CA GLU A 297 30.05 5.88 5.95
C GLU A 297 28.69 5.59 6.60
N SER A 298 27.91 4.75 5.94
CA SER A 298 26.59 4.31 6.44
C SER A 298 26.39 2.82 6.21
N ASP A 299 25.53 2.24 7.02
CA ASP A 299 25.09 0.86 6.91
C ASP A 299 23.58 0.81 6.67
N LEU A 300 23.13 -0.16 5.86
CA LEU A 300 21.74 -0.53 5.73
C LEU A 300 21.47 -1.72 6.66
N ILE A 301 20.54 -1.56 7.58
CA ILE A 301 20.17 -2.55 8.58
C ILE A 301 18.81 -3.13 8.22
N LEU A 302 18.72 -4.45 8.10
CA LEU A 302 17.45 -5.16 8.04
C LEU A 302 16.93 -5.38 9.47
N ILE A 303 15.66 -5.06 9.69
CA ILE A 303 14.88 -5.48 10.85
C ILE A 303 13.88 -6.52 10.35
N ASP A 304 14.04 -7.76 10.74
CA ASP A 304 13.21 -8.88 10.30
C ASP A 304 12.20 -9.26 11.38
N LEU A 305 10.92 -9.01 11.12
CA LEU A 305 9.81 -9.39 12.01
C LEU A 305 9.29 -10.82 11.74
N GLY A 306 9.84 -11.51 10.74
CA GLY A 306 9.56 -12.92 10.47
C GLY A 306 10.52 -13.88 11.20
N ASP A 307 11.40 -13.36 12.06
CA ASP A 307 12.35 -14.11 12.88
C ASP A 307 13.18 -15.16 12.09
N GLY A 308 13.63 -14.77 10.88
CA GLY A 308 14.46 -15.60 10.00
C GLY A 308 13.73 -16.77 9.34
N GLN A 309 12.41 -16.87 9.45
CA GLN A 309 11.65 -17.96 8.83
C GLN A 309 11.69 -17.94 7.30
N ASN A 310 11.73 -16.76 6.70
CA ASN A 310 11.89 -16.57 5.25
C ASN A 310 10.88 -17.38 4.42
N ARG A 311 9.58 -17.34 4.81
CA ARG A 311 8.48 -18.07 4.17
C ARG A 311 8.14 -17.49 2.79
N LEU A 312 8.05 -18.34 1.78
CA LEU A 312 7.83 -17.94 0.37
C LEU A 312 6.38 -18.04 -0.10
N GLY A 313 5.47 -18.51 0.74
CA GLY A 313 4.08 -18.69 0.35
C GLY A 313 3.41 -17.38 -0.05
N GLY A 314 2.76 -17.37 -1.22
CA GLY A 314 2.10 -16.20 -1.79
C GLY A 314 3.05 -15.14 -2.38
N SER A 315 4.38 -15.30 -2.23
CA SER A 315 5.36 -14.31 -2.68
C SER A 315 5.33 -14.04 -4.18
N ALA A 316 5.84 -12.89 -4.60
CA ALA A 316 6.07 -12.54 -6.00
C ALA A 316 6.93 -13.59 -6.71
N LEU A 317 7.94 -14.15 -6.01
CA LEU A 317 8.74 -15.25 -6.55
C LEU A 317 7.88 -16.46 -6.90
N ALA A 318 7.05 -16.92 -5.98
CA ALA A 318 6.15 -18.06 -6.22
C ALA A 318 5.23 -17.77 -7.42
N GLN A 319 4.63 -16.59 -7.47
CA GLN A 319 3.70 -16.18 -8.53
C GLN A 319 4.36 -16.19 -9.92
N VAL A 320 5.57 -15.66 -10.09
CA VAL A 320 6.25 -15.60 -11.41
C VAL A 320 6.69 -16.96 -11.93
N TYR A 321 6.69 -17.97 -11.07
CA TYR A 321 6.91 -19.37 -11.44
C TYR A 321 5.63 -20.23 -11.43
N GLY A 322 4.44 -19.58 -11.29
CA GLY A 322 3.14 -20.27 -11.34
C GLY A 322 2.89 -21.16 -10.11
N GLN A 323 3.46 -20.81 -8.98
CA GLN A 323 3.32 -21.51 -7.69
C GLN A 323 2.59 -20.63 -6.69
N VAL A 324 2.10 -21.22 -5.61
CA VAL A 324 1.51 -20.50 -4.46
C VAL A 324 2.35 -20.72 -3.20
N GLY A 325 2.75 -21.96 -2.93
CA GLY A 325 3.43 -22.36 -1.70
C GLY A 325 2.45 -22.79 -0.61
N ASP A 326 2.99 -23.32 0.49
CA ASP A 326 2.25 -23.87 1.63
C ASP A 326 2.57 -23.15 2.95
N GLU A 327 3.67 -22.42 3.03
CA GLU A 327 4.10 -21.69 4.20
C GLU A 327 3.84 -20.18 4.02
N ALA A 328 2.79 -19.68 4.68
CA ALA A 328 2.43 -18.28 4.65
C ALA A 328 3.33 -17.45 5.58
N PRO A 329 3.87 -16.31 5.15
CA PRO A 329 4.39 -15.31 6.09
C PRO A 329 3.26 -14.82 7.00
N ASP A 330 3.59 -14.40 8.22
CA ASP A 330 2.61 -13.93 9.20
C ASP A 330 3.22 -12.91 10.17
N LEU A 331 2.38 -12.18 10.87
CA LEU A 331 2.74 -11.49 12.10
C LEU A 331 2.58 -12.49 13.27
N ASP A 332 3.65 -13.19 13.62
CA ASP A 332 3.62 -14.26 14.63
C ASP A 332 3.42 -13.71 16.04
N ASP A 333 4.02 -12.55 16.38
CA ASP A 333 3.81 -11.85 17.66
C ASP A 333 3.48 -10.36 17.44
N PRO A 334 2.28 -9.89 17.80
CA PRO A 334 1.92 -8.48 17.76
C PRO A 334 2.78 -7.56 18.63
N GLU A 335 3.45 -8.09 19.68
CA GLU A 335 4.34 -7.28 20.51
C GLU A 335 5.61 -6.88 19.75
N ASP A 336 6.09 -7.69 18.82
CA ASP A 336 7.23 -7.34 17.95
C ASP A 336 6.92 -6.14 17.07
N LEU A 337 5.71 -6.07 16.51
CA LEU A 337 5.28 -4.92 15.73
C LEU A 337 5.19 -3.64 16.57
N LYS A 338 4.73 -3.74 17.84
CA LYS A 338 4.72 -2.60 18.77
C LYS A 338 6.13 -2.15 19.12
N ALA A 339 7.01 -3.10 19.41
CA ALA A 339 8.41 -2.83 19.71
C ALA A 339 9.12 -2.17 18.52
N PHE A 340 8.94 -2.72 17.32
CA PHE A 340 9.45 -2.17 16.07
C PHE A 340 9.00 -0.71 15.89
N PHE A 341 7.69 -0.46 15.95
CA PHE A 341 7.16 0.89 15.78
C PHE A 341 7.76 1.86 16.80
N ALA A 342 7.81 1.48 18.07
CA ALA A 342 8.34 2.32 19.12
C ALA A 342 9.83 2.67 18.93
N VAL A 343 10.66 1.68 18.53
CA VAL A 343 12.10 1.89 18.29
C VAL A 343 12.31 2.79 17.07
N ILE A 344 11.60 2.55 15.96
CA ILE A 344 11.68 3.40 14.75
C ILE A 344 11.30 4.85 15.08
N GLN A 345 10.20 5.09 15.81
CA GLN A 345 9.80 6.45 16.20
C GLN A 345 10.82 7.11 17.12
N GLY A 346 11.40 6.36 18.06
CA GLY A 346 12.48 6.85 18.93
C GLY A 346 13.72 7.27 18.14
N LEU A 347 14.22 6.40 17.26
CA LEU A 347 15.38 6.68 16.43
C LEU A 347 15.16 7.84 15.45
N ASN A 348 13.95 7.96 14.88
CA ASN A 348 13.58 9.11 14.06
C ASN A 348 13.56 10.41 14.85
N ALA A 349 13.03 10.38 16.08
CA ALA A 349 13.02 11.56 16.98
C ALA A 349 14.45 12.00 17.35
N GLU A 350 15.39 11.06 17.48
CA GLU A 350 16.79 11.30 17.75
C GLU A 350 17.59 11.73 16.51
N GLY A 351 16.99 11.69 15.31
CA GLY A 351 17.65 12.04 14.04
C GLY A 351 18.72 11.03 13.61
N LYS A 352 18.61 9.77 14.06
CA LYS A 352 19.58 8.70 13.74
C LYS A 352 19.26 7.97 12.44
N LEU A 353 18.03 8.05 11.94
CA LEU A 353 17.63 7.41 10.70
C LEU A 353 17.87 8.35 9.52
N LEU A 354 18.57 7.87 8.51
CA LEU A 354 18.91 8.59 7.28
C LEU A 354 17.96 8.23 6.14
N ALA A 355 17.49 6.98 6.09
CA ALA A 355 16.49 6.47 5.15
C ALA A 355 15.71 5.32 5.79
N TYR A 356 14.55 5.04 5.24
CA TYR A 356 13.64 3.97 5.66
C TYR A 356 12.88 3.42 4.47
N HIS A 357 12.72 2.10 4.39
CA HIS A 357 11.83 1.43 3.46
C HIS A 357 11.27 0.16 4.08
N ASP A 358 9.96 -0.09 3.98
CA ASP A 358 9.38 -1.33 4.45
C ASP A 358 9.79 -2.52 3.56
N ARG A 359 9.70 -3.73 4.08
CA ARG A 359 9.87 -4.94 3.29
C ARG A 359 8.50 -5.47 2.90
N SER A 360 8.18 -5.41 1.61
CA SER A 360 6.88 -5.81 1.09
C SER A 360 7.00 -6.64 -0.20
N ASP A 361 6.21 -6.35 -1.23
CA ASP A 361 6.16 -7.11 -2.48
C ASP A 361 7.53 -7.28 -3.15
N GLY A 362 7.91 -8.53 -3.40
CA GLY A 362 9.20 -8.89 -3.97
C GLY A 362 10.31 -9.12 -2.95
N GLY A 363 10.05 -8.86 -1.66
CA GLY A 363 10.93 -9.16 -0.54
C GLY A 363 12.16 -8.26 -0.42
N LEU A 364 13.12 -8.70 0.35
CA LEU A 364 14.32 -7.93 0.72
C LEU A 364 15.11 -7.40 -0.49
N LEU A 365 15.26 -8.22 -1.55
CA LEU A 365 16.01 -7.79 -2.73
C LEU A 365 15.36 -6.59 -3.40
N VAL A 366 14.04 -6.59 -3.54
CA VAL A 366 13.29 -5.48 -4.14
C VAL A 366 13.37 -4.24 -3.24
N THR A 367 13.15 -4.38 -1.95
CA THR A 367 13.32 -3.28 -0.96
C THR A 367 14.67 -2.58 -1.12
N LEU A 368 15.76 -3.34 -1.16
CA LEU A 368 17.12 -2.78 -1.32
C LEU A 368 17.31 -2.12 -2.69
N LEU A 369 16.80 -2.74 -3.77
CA LEU A 369 16.89 -2.18 -5.11
C LEU A 369 16.11 -0.88 -5.26
N GLU A 370 14.91 -0.77 -4.68
CA GLU A 370 14.09 0.45 -4.71
C GLU A 370 14.77 1.60 -3.96
N MET A 371 15.41 1.33 -2.83
CA MET A 371 16.26 2.30 -2.12
C MET A 371 17.41 2.77 -3.02
N ALA A 372 18.07 1.85 -3.74
CA ALA A 372 19.14 2.16 -4.67
C ALA A 372 18.64 2.96 -5.89
N PHE A 373 17.43 2.66 -6.42
CA PHE A 373 16.83 3.40 -7.53
C PHE A 373 16.56 4.86 -7.13
N ALA A 374 16.02 5.08 -5.93
CA ALA A 374 15.71 6.42 -5.44
C ALA A 374 16.96 7.28 -5.22
N ALA A 375 18.11 6.66 -4.94
CA ALA A 375 19.38 7.35 -4.64
C ALA A 375 20.36 7.38 -5.82
N HIS A 376 20.10 6.64 -6.90
CA HIS A 376 21.09 6.36 -7.96
C HIS A 376 22.40 5.79 -7.40
N ALA A 377 22.31 4.89 -6.42
CA ALA A 377 23.42 4.23 -5.74
C ALA A 377 23.57 2.77 -6.15
N GLY A 378 24.79 2.24 -6.11
CA GLY A 378 25.01 0.80 -6.06
C GLY A 378 24.91 0.24 -4.65
N LEU A 379 24.99 -1.08 -4.52
CA LEU A 379 24.87 -1.78 -3.24
C LEU A 379 25.87 -2.94 -3.15
N GLU A 380 26.42 -3.11 -1.96
CA GLU A 380 27.12 -4.34 -1.54
C GLU A 380 26.24 -5.04 -0.50
N ILE A 381 25.59 -6.13 -0.88
CA ILE A 381 24.62 -6.89 -0.07
C ILE A 381 25.30 -8.16 0.42
N LYS A 382 25.26 -8.43 1.74
CA LYS A 382 25.89 -9.59 2.38
C LYS A 382 24.84 -10.40 3.14
N LEU A 383 24.74 -11.68 2.79
CA LEU A 383 23.76 -12.59 3.38
C LEU A 383 24.33 -13.44 4.53
N ASP A 384 25.60 -13.24 4.90
CA ASP A 384 26.39 -14.11 5.79
C ASP A 384 25.76 -14.39 7.15
N TRP A 385 24.89 -13.50 7.65
CA TRP A 385 24.22 -13.67 8.94
C TRP A 385 22.77 -14.15 8.81
N LEU A 386 22.22 -14.17 7.57
CA LEU A 386 20.83 -14.58 7.31
C LEU A 386 20.74 -16.04 6.90
N VAL A 387 21.71 -16.56 6.15
CA VAL A 387 21.67 -17.89 5.55
C VAL A 387 23.05 -18.53 5.53
N ASP A 388 23.06 -19.86 5.58
CA ASP A 388 24.29 -20.66 5.58
C ASP A 388 24.64 -21.23 4.19
N GLU A 389 23.60 -21.47 3.35
CA GLU A 389 23.77 -22.12 2.05
C GLU A 389 23.18 -21.27 0.89
N PRO A 390 23.79 -21.34 -0.32
CA PRO A 390 23.33 -20.55 -1.47
C PRO A 390 21.87 -20.76 -1.88
N VAL A 391 21.31 -21.94 -1.64
CA VAL A 391 19.88 -22.22 -1.96
C VAL A 391 18.94 -21.43 -1.07
N GLU A 392 19.31 -21.18 0.18
CA GLU A 392 18.55 -20.40 1.15
C GLU A 392 18.50 -18.90 0.80
N ALA A 393 19.43 -18.46 -0.07
CA ALA A 393 19.45 -17.07 -0.54
C ALA A 393 18.15 -16.69 -1.28
N PHE A 394 17.48 -17.63 -1.95
CA PHE A 394 16.17 -17.35 -2.58
C PHE A 394 15.12 -17.03 -1.51
N ASN A 395 15.10 -17.79 -0.42
CA ASN A 395 14.19 -17.54 0.68
C ASN A 395 14.48 -16.16 1.30
N ALA A 396 15.71 -15.88 1.69
CA ALA A 396 16.08 -14.62 2.33
C ALA A 396 15.84 -13.39 1.45
N LEU A 397 16.07 -13.49 0.13
CA LEU A 397 15.96 -12.37 -0.79
C LEU A 397 14.52 -12.09 -1.25
N PHE A 398 13.66 -13.12 -1.32
CA PHE A 398 12.32 -13.00 -1.89
C PHE A 398 11.17 -13.31 -0.93
N ALA A 399 11.45 -13.69 0.33
CA ALA A 399 10.40 -13.80 1.34
C ALA A 399 9.82 -12.41 1.62
N GLU A 400 8.50 -12.36 1.63
CA GLU A 400 7.74 -11.14 1.89
C GLU A 400 7.26 -11.13 3.36
N GLU A 401 8.20 -11.45 4.25
CA GLU A 401 8.01 -11.30 5.70
C GLU A 401 7.93 -9.81 6.06
N LEU A 402 7.26 -9.50 7.15
CA LEU A 402 7.23 -8.13 7.68
C LEU A 402 8.63 -7.66 8.10
N GLY A 403 8.85 -6.37 8.02
CA GLY A 403 10.10 -5.75 8.44
C GLY A 403 10.39 -4.47 7.66
N ALA A 404 11.61 -3.96 7.84
CA ALA A 404 12.07 -2.78 7.11
C ALA A 404 13.59 -2.78 6.95
N VAL A 405 14.07 -1.99 6.01
CA VAL A 405 15.47 -1.62 5.87
C VAL A 405 15.64 -0.16 6.26
N ILE A 406 16.53 0.12 7.19
CA ILE A 406 16.90 1.47 7.62
C ILE A 406 18.33 1.78 7.26
N GLN A 407 18.61 3.05 6.94
CA GLN A 407 19.97 3.56 6.82
C GLN A 407 20.36 4.31 8.08
N VAL A 408 21.54 4.02 8.59
CA VAL A 408 22.14 4.71 9.74
C VAL A 408 23.61 5.08 9.46
N SER A 409 24.13 6.13 10.10
CA SER A 409 25.58 6.38 10.12
C SER A 409 26.28 5.20 10.78
N ARG A 410 27.42 4.77 10.25
CA ARG A 410 28.17 3.61 10.79
C ARG A 410 28.56 3.81 12.25
N GLU A 411 28.78 5.03 12.69
CA GLU A 411 29.08 5.32 14.09
C GLU A 411 27.92 4.97 15.05
N HIS A 412 26.68 4.91 14.54
CA HIS A 412 25.49 4.57 15.32
C HIS A 412 25.03 3.13 15.14
N THR A 413 25.62 2.34 14.25
CA THR A 413 25.17 0.98 13.91
C THR A 413 25.04 0.09 15.14
N GLU A 414 26.09 0.01 15.98
CA GLU A 414 26.07 -0.84 17.19
C GLU A 414 25.02 -0.38 18.21
N GLU A 415 24.86 0.93 18.39
CA GLU A 415 23.86 1.50 19.30
C GLU A 415 22.44 1.20 18.82
N VAL A 416 22.17 1.33 17.51
CA VAL A 416 20.87 1.07 16.91
C VAL A 416 20.51 -0.42 17.03
N LEU A 417 21.42 -1.32 16.69
CA LEU A 417 21.23 -2.77 16.87
C LEU A 417 20.96 -3.13 18.33
N ALA A 418 21.67 -2.51 19.28
CA ALA A 418 21.45 -2.73 20.69
C ALA A 418 20.04 -2.24 21.17
N GLN A 419 19.49 -1.17 20.57
CA GLN A 419 18.15 -0.70 20.87
C GLN A 419 17.08 -1.70 20.41
N PHE A 420 17.21 -2.28 19.20
CA PHE A 420 16.31 -3.32 18.73
C PHE A 420 16.40 -4.58 19.60
N ALA A 421 17.61 -5.05 19.90
CA ALA A 421 17.80 -6.20 20.78
C ALA A 421 17.22 -5.99 22.20
N ALA A 422 17.40 -4.78 22.77
CA ALA A 422 16.80 -4.42 24.07
C ALA A 422 15.26 -4.39 24.05
N ALA A 423 14.66 -4.18 22.88
CA ALA A 423 13.22 -4.23 22.65
C ALA A 423 12.70 -5.66 22.36
N GLY A 424 13.58 -6.67 22.32
CA GLY A 424 13.24 -8.06 22.04
C GLY A 424 13.35 -8.45 20.57
N LEU A 425 13.75 -7.53 19.67
CA LEU A 425 13.90 -7.79 18.25
C LEU A 425 15.35 -8.20 17.95
N GLU A 426 15.62 -9.49 18.04
CA GLU A 426 16.97 -10.04 17.92
C GLU A 426 17.39 -10.28 16.46
N THR A 427 16.45 -10.50 15.55
CA THR A 427 16.71 -10.77 14.13
C THR A 427 16.89 -9.46 13.35
N CYS A 428 17.97 -8.74 13.68
CA CYS A 428 18.37 -7.48 13.06
C CYS A 428 19.87 -7.49 12.75
N GLY A 429 20.25 -6.94 11.58
CA GLY A 429 21.68 -6.90 11.23
C GLY A 429 21.98 -6.03 10.01
N VAL A 430 23.27 -5.71 9.85
CA VAL A 430 23.73 -5.00 8.65
C VAL A 430 23.61 -5.93 7.45
N ILE A 431 22.76 -5.53 6.49
CA ILE A 431 22.46 -6.32 5.29
C ILE A 431 23.19 -5.79 4.05
N ALA A 432 23.40 -4.48 3.98
CA ALA A 432 24.05 -3.89 2.82
C ALA A 432 24.80 -2.61 3.16
N ARG A 433 25.64 -2.18 2.23
CA ARG A 433 26.30 -0.88 2.23
C ARG A 433 26.11 -0.18 0.91
N PRO A 434 25.81 1.13 0.92
CA PRO A 434 25.75 1.93 -0.29
C PRO A 434 27.12 2.00 -0.98
N ARG A 435 27.09 2.06 -2.32
CA ARG A 435 28.26 2.27 -3.18
C ARG A 435 28.05 3.51 -4.02
N TYR A 436 29.11 4.22 -4.31
CA TYR A 436 29.09 5.42 -5.17
C TYR A 436 29.19 5.10 -6.67
N ASP A 437 29.31 3.80 -7.01
CA ASP A 437 29.21 3.31 -8.39
C ASP A 437 27.81 2.69 -8.64
N ASP A 438 27.55 2.25 -9.85
CA ASP A 438 26.27 1.66 -10.26
C ASP A 438 26.18 0.13 -9.98
N GLN A 439 27.17 -0.47 -9.31
CA GLN A 439 27.23 -1.91 -9.11
C GLN A 439 26.35 -2.37 -7.96
N VAL A 440 25.57 -3.41 -8.20
CA VAL A 440 24.82 -4.15 -7.19
C VAL A 440 25.37 -5.56 -7.13
N ARG A 441 25.87 -5.93 -5.96
CA ARG A 441 26.47 -7.23 -5.70
C ARG A 441 25.80 -7.87 -4.50
N VAL A 442 25.40 -9.14 -4.65
CA VAL A 442 24.94 -10.00 -3.55
C VAL A 442 25.96 -11.09 -3.33
N THR A 443 26.44 -11.24 -2.11
CA THR A 443 27.44 -12.23 -1.73
C THR A 443 26.99 -13.08 -0.54
N LEU A 444 27.52 -14.29 -0.48
CA LEU A 444 27.47 -15.18 0.68
C LEU A 444 28.88 -15.68 0.96
N PHE A 445 29.43 -15.37 2.15
CA PHE A 445 30.81 -15.68 2.53
C PHE A 445 31.85 -15.22 1.47
N GLU A 446 31.68 -13.99 0.98
CA GLU A 446 32.49 -13.35 -0.09
C GLU A 446 32.32 -13.98 -1.50
N GLU A 447 31.59 -15.08 -1.66
CA GLU A 447 31.29 -15.66 -2.96
C GLU A 447 30.12 -14.93 -3.63
N PRO A 448 30.25 -14.49 -4.90
CA PRO A 448 29.21 -13.75 -5.58
C PRO A 448 28.05 -14.67 -5.98
N LEU A 449 26.84 -14.35 -5.53
CA LEU A 449 25.60 -15.00 -5.96
C LEU A 449 24.90 -14.24 -7.09
N LEU A 450 24.97 -12.91 -7.05
CA LEU A 450 24.39 -12.04 -8.08
C LEU A 450 25.26 -10.80 -8.27
N GLU A 451 25.56 -10.46 -9.51
CA GLU A 451 26.20 -9.20 -9.88
C GLU A 451 25.40 -8.52 -10.99
N THR A 452 24.98 -7.29 -10.79
CA THR A 452 24.21 -6.50 -11.76
C THR A 452 24.55 -5.02 -11.58
N THR A 453 23.88 -4.15 -12.37
CA THR A 453 23.92 -2.71 -12.14
C THR A 453 22.56 -2.19 -11.69
N ARG A 454 22.53 -1.16 -10.87
CA ARG A 454 21.31 -0.45 -10.49
C ARG A 454 20.50 -0.06 -11.74
N LEU A 455 21.17 0.52 -12.75
CA LEU A 455 20.52 0.94 -14.00
C LEU A 455 19.83 -0.22 -14.72
N ARG A 456 20.50 -1.39 -14.84
CA ARG A 456 19.88 -2.56 -15.48
C ARG A 456 18.66 -3.04 -14.69
N ALA A 457 18.78 -3.14 -13.37
CA ALA A 457 17.67 -3.55 -12.51
C ALA A 457 16.50 -2.56 -12.58
N GLN A 458 16.77 -1.24 -12.51
CA GLN A 458 15.77 -0.19 -12.60
C GLN A 458 15.04 -0.18 -13.96
N ARG A 459 15.75 -0.39 -15.07
CA ARG A 459 15.11 -0.52 -16.38
C ARG A 459 14.23 -1.78 -16.47
N THR A 460 14.66 -2.89 -15.87
CA THR A 460 13.83 -4.10 -15.77
C THR A 460 12.55 -3.83 -14.97
N TRP A 461 12.67 -3.15 -13.84
CA TRP A 461 11.57 -2.74 -12.98
C TRP A 461 10.60 -1.76 -13.65
N ALA A 462 11.11 -0.82 -14.45
CA ALA A 462 10.30 0.16 -15.18
C ALA A 462 9.66 -0.39 -16.47
N GLU A 463 10.08 -1.57 -16.96
CA GLU A 463 9.64 -2.09 -18.26
C GLU A 463 8.14 -2.30 -18.35
N THR A 464 7.50 -2.85 -17.32
CA THR A 464 6.05 -3.10 -17.31
C THR A 464 5.25 -1.80 -17.42
N SER A 465 5.62 -0.77 -16.66
CA SER A 465 5.01 0.56 -16.73
C SER A 465 5.20 1.20 -18.11
N TYR A 466 6.39 1.12 -18.67
CA TYR A 466 6.68 1.57 -20.04
C TYR A 466 5.80 0.87 -21.09
N ARG A 467 5.66 -0.46 -20.99
CA ARG A 467 4.84 -1.23 -21.93
C ARG A 467 3.36 -0.83 -21.87
N LEU A 468 2.82 -0.64 -20.67
CA LEU A 468 1.44 -0.17 -20.47
C LEU A 468 1.25 1.25 -21.03
N GLN A 469 2.18 2.15 -20.77
CA GLN A 469 2.16 3.51 -21.31
C GLN A 469 2.19 3.53 -22.84
N ALA A 470 3.06 2.70 -23.45
CA ALA A 470 3.17 2.62 -24.92
C ALA A 470 1.91 2.04 -25.60
N LEU A 471 1.11 1.23 -24.88
CA LEU A 471 -0.19 0.73 -25.41
C LEU A 471 -1.27 1.80 -25.43
N ARG A 472 -1.22 2.77 -24.52
CA ARG A 472 -2.23 3.80 -24.34
C ARG A 472 -1.85 5.12 -24.99
N ASP A 473 -0.62 5.56 -24.77
CA ASP A 473 -0.13 6.89 -25.15
C ASP A 473 0.70 6.83 -26.45
N ASN A 474 1.39 7.91 -26.79
CA ASN A 474 2.29 7.91 -27.94
C ASN A 474 3.51 7.01 -27.66
N PRO A 475 3.72 5.91 -28.43
CA PRO A 475 4.81 4.97 -28.17
C PRO A 475 6.21 5.56 -28.23
N GLU A 476 6.43 6.59 -29.10
CA GLU A 476 7.73 7.27 -29.23
C GLU A 476 8.04 8.12 -27.97
N CYS A 477 7.02 8.79 -27.41
CA CYS A 477 7.17 9.53 -26.16
C CYS A 477 7.42 8.59 -25.00
N ALA A 478 6.65 7.51 -24.87
CA ALA A 478 6.84 6.49 -23.84
C ALA A 478 8.24 5.87 -23.90
N LYS A 479 8.72 5.60 -25.14
CA LYS A 479 10.09 5.09 -25.34
C LYS A 479 11.15 6.11 -24.96
N SER A 480 10.96 7.37 -25.29
CA SER A 480 11.91 8.45 -24.94
C SER A 480 12.03 8.62 -23.43
N GLU A 481 10.91 8.54 -22.69
CA GLU A 481 10.90 8.57 -21.23
C GLU A 481 11.62 7.36 -20.63
N PHE A 482 11.32 6.16 -21.11
CA PHE A 482 11.98 4.93 -20.67
C PHE A 482 13.49 4.94 -21.00
N ASP A 483 13.90 5.47 -22.14
CA ASP A 483 15.32 5.59 -22.51
C ASP A 483 16.02 6.73 -21.73
N GLY A 484 15.29 7.69 -21.19
CA GLY A 484 15.81 8.72 -20.29
C GLY A 484 16.49 8.14 -19.05
N LEU A 485 16.08 6.94 -18.59
CA LEU A 485 16.76 6.22 -17.50
C LEU A 485 18.23 5.90 -17.80
N LEU A 486 18.65 5.94 -19.10
CA LEU A 486 20.05 5.71 -19.50
C LEU A 486 20.92 6.94 -19.39
N ASP A 487 20.37 8.11 -19.17
CA ASP A 487 21.17 9.36 -19.02
C ASP A 487 21.59 9.54 -17.55
N ASP A 488 22.74 9.00 -17.21
CA ASP A 488 23.39 9.12 -15.91
C ASP A 488 23.89 10.52 -15.55
N ARG A 489 23.75 11.49 -16.48
CA ARG A 489 24.04 12.91 -16.23
C ARG A 489 22.81 13.72 -15.87
N ASP A 490 21.62 13.09 -15.94
CA ASP A 490 20.37 13.75 -15.52
C ASP A 490 20.43 14.02 -14.00
N PRO A 491 20.43 15.29 -13.56
CA PRO A 491 20.44 15.61 -12.13
C PRO A 491 19.08 15.39 -11.47
N GLY A 492 18.06 14.97 -12.24
CA GLY A 492 16.67 14.94 -11.78
C GLY A 492 16.08 16.33 -11.59
N LEU A 493 15.16 16.49 -10.65
CA LEU A 493 14.61 17.80 -10.30
C LEU A 493 15.70 18.66 -9.65
N PHE A 494 16.19 19.61 -10.42
CA PHE A 494 17.26 20.51 -10.00
C PHE A 494 16.87 21.96 -10.29
N ALA A 495 16.50 22.69 -9.24
CA ALA A 495 16.10 24.10 -9.32
C ALA A 495 16.70 24.91 -8.16
N PRO A 496 18.04 25.12 -8.14
CA PRO A 496 18.67 25.92 -7.10
C PRO A 496 18.16 27.35 -7.20
N PRO A 497 17.72 27.97 -6.10
CA PRO A 497 17.33 29.38 -6.10
C PRO A 497 18.53 30.25 -6.47
N THR A 498 18.28 31.32 -7.23
CA THR A 498 19.29 32.33 -7.59
C THR A 498 19.29 33.52 -6.61
N PHE A 499 18.57 33.39 -5.52
CA PHE A 499 18.41 34.37 -4.46
C PHE A 499 18.56 33.67 -3.09
N ASP A 500 18.82 34.45 -2.04
CA ASP A 500 18.85 33.96 -0.68
C ASP A 500 17.41 33.73 -0.20
N VAL A 501 17.07 32.48 0.15
CA VAL A 501 15.71 32.11 0.60
C VAL A 501 15.38 32.66 1.99
N ASP A 502 16.40 32.99 2.77
CA ASP A 502 16.27 33.56 4.13
C ASP A 502 16.27 35.09 4.14
N GLU A 503 16.46 35.74 2.96
CA GLU A 503 16.42 37.17 2.83
C GLU A 503 14.97 37.68 2.92
N ASP A 504 14.65 38.39 4.00
CA ASP A 504 13.33 39.05 4.15
C ASP A 504 13.28 40.35 3.32
N LEU A 505 12.79 40.25 2.08
CA LEU A 505 12.60 41.39 1.20
C LEU A 505 11.48 42.34 1.66
N ALA A 506 10.66 41.94 2.62
CA ALA A 506 9.60 42.76 3.20
C ALA A 506 10.05 43.50 4.49
N ALA A 507 11.24 43.18 5.00
CA ALA A 507 11.82 43.90 6.11
C ALA A 507 12.08 45.38 5.71
N PRO A 508 11.68 46.39 6.54
CA PRO A 508 11.82 47.81 6.25
C PRO A 508 13.29 48.26 6.23
#